data_2ceccd280602684085d8562f5c9a5a07
#
_entry.id   2ceccd280602684085d8562f5c9a5a07
#
_cell.length_a   1.000
_cell.length_b   1.000
_cell.length_c   1.000
_cell.angle_alpha   90.00
_cell.angle_beta   90.00
_cell.angle_gamma   90.00
#
_symmetry.space_group_name_H-M   'P 1'
#
loop_
_entity.id
_entity.type
_entity.pdbx_description
1 polymer ?
#
loop_
_entity_poly.entity_id
_entity_poly.type
_entity_poly.pdbx_seq_one_letter_code
_entity_poly.pdbx_strand_id
1 'polypeptide(L)'
;FPVARTFATSELRWDQIVQNLWYTVEGILGVPVDVSVRFIYIFILFGAFLEMSGAGKWFIDLAYSITGTRKGGPAKASVVASGFMGMLSGSSVANTVTTGALTIPLMKRSGYSPEFAGAVESSVSSGGQILPPVMGAAAFLIVEYTGTPFRDVVIAATLPAVAFFFGMWVMVHFEAAKRGIGGLSRSELLDLGSHMRRGWFYLVPLGLLLYYLVIARLSVGRAGWLTIVATVALVAAVAAYNERTSPFLFGGIAAGYALFAASLAATGATPVELLFGAEAVGGPAVTVGAALREATASLPTVVAAVSLVLLLADPRGEAPLLDLDDGVVDAAARVDERTGRDAASSRAGQFGAFVLKAMDSGAKTATIVVVAVVAAGVVPGIIGITGLGGSLRALIISVSGGSLVLLLILAGLAAVIVGMGMPTTVMYIIIVVLLGPVLPEFGIAILAVHLFVLYLGLMADVTPPVMVAAYAAAGIAKSDPFATGKQAFLLSLNKILVPFAFVFSPGILLLRTRDRKSVV
;
A
#
# COMPACT_ATOMS: atom_id res chain seq x y z
N PHE A 1 10.98 11.89 43.59
CA PHE A 1 9.95 10.99 43.03
C PHE A 1 10.65 9.76 42.48
N PRO A 2 10.24 8.51 42.79
CA PRO A 2 10.89 7.29 42.30
C PRO A 2 10.95 7.22 40.78
N VAL A 3 9.91 7.67 40.07
CA VAL A 3 9.81 7.69 38.61
C VAL A 3 10.90 8.55 37.98
N ALA A 4 11.26 9.70 38.58
CA ALA A 4 12.31 10.56 38.04
C ALA A 4 13.72 9.90 38.08
N ARG A 5 13.97 9.02 39.04
CA ARG A 5 15.25 8.25 39.08
C ARG A 5 15.30 7.11 38.06
N THR A 6 14.15 6.54 37.73
CA THR A 6 14.07 5.46 36.72
C THR A 6 14.42 5.96 35.31
N PHE A 7 14.17 7.24 35.02
CA PHE A 7 14.47 7.89 33.75
C PHE A 7 15.70 8.82 33.80
N ALA A 8 16.44 8.83 34.92
CA ALA A 8 17.67 9.58 34.99
C ALA A 8 18.70 8.95 34.05
N THR A 9 19.13 9.72 33.06
CA THR A 9 20.21 9.38 32.14
C THR A 9 21.53 9.96 32.60
N SER A 10 22.66 9.43 32.14
CA SER A 10 23.95 10.10 32.27
C SER A 10 23.90 11.46 31.58
N GLU A 11 24.61 12.45 32.12
CA GLU A 11 24.75 13.74 31.47
C GLU A 11 25.35 13.56 30.07
N LEU A 12 24.56 13.85 29.04
CA LEU A 12 24.99 13.78 27.65
C LEU A 12 25.52 15.14 27.22
N ARG A 13 26.70 15.17 26.65
CA ARG A 13 27.26 16.35 26.01
C ARG A 13 26.56 16.58 24.68
N TRP A 14 26.40 17.84 24.30
CA TRP A 14 25.74 18.23 23.07
C TRP A 14 26.42 17.65 21.81
N ASP A 15 27.77 17.60 21.81
CA ASP A 15 28.54 17.00 20.74
C ASP A 15 28.25 15.50 20.56
N GLN A 16 28.05 14.75 21.64
CA GLN A 16 27.68 13.31 21.59
C GLN A 16 26.29 13.12 20.98
N ILE A 17 25.34 13.98 21.32
CA ILE A 17 23.98 13.93 20.75
C ILE A 17 24.04 14.20 19.24
N VAL A 18 24.75 15.26 18.82
CA VAL A 18 24.90 15.60 17.41
C VAL A 18 25.64 14.50 16.66
N GLN A 19 26.72 13.96 17.22
CA GLN A 19 27.47 12.87 16.61
C GLN A 19 26.62 11.63 16.40
N ASN A 20 25.85 11.21 17.42
CA ASN A 20 24.98 10.05 17.31
C ASN A 20 23.86 10.26 16.28
N LEU A 21 23.19 11.41 16.30
CA LEU A 21 22.04 11.65 15.43
C LEU A 21 22.44 11.84 13.95
N TRP A 22 23.59 12.49 13.66
CA TRP A 22 23.94 12.89 12.30
C TRP A 22 25.03 12.03 11.64
N TYR A 23 25.91 11.42 12.45
CA TYR A 23 27.10 10.75 11.92
C TYR A 23 27.10 9.24 12.16
N THR A 24 25.98 8.68 12.67
CA THR A 24 25.82 7.24 12.83
C THR A 24 24.58 6.73 12.13
N VAL A 25 24.50 5.43 11.92
CA VAL A 25 23.31 4.74 11.39
C VAL A 25 22.24 4.45 12.45
N GLU A 26 22.42 4.93 13.66
CA GLU A 26 21.47 4.76 14.77
C GLU A 26 20.56 5.98 14.97
N GLY A 27 20.88 7.11 14.28
CA GLY A 27 20.13 8.35 14.34
C GLY A 27 19.23 8.59 13.11
N ILE A 28 19.29 9.83 12.62
CA ILE A 28 18.48 10.33 11.49
C ILE A 28 18.67 9.48 10.23
N LEU A 29 19.92 9.07 9.93
CA LEU A 29 20.27 8.25 8.77
C LEU A 29 20.17 6.73 9.04
N GLY A 30 19.41 6.33 10.06
CA GLY A 30 19.24 4.95 10.46
C GLY A 30 18.35 4.11 9.55
N VAL A 31 18.01 2.93 10.04
CA VAL A 31 17.15 1.93 9.36
C VAL A 31 15.91 2.52 8.69
N PRO A 32 15.16 3.46 9.31
CA PRO A 32 13.96 4.00 8.68
C PRO A 32 14.23 4.73 7.37
N VAL A 33 15.33 5.46 7.27
CA VAL A 33 15.71 6.18 6.04
C VAL A 33 16.19 5.22 4.96
N ASP A 34 17.01 4.22 5.33
CA ASP A 34 17.47 3.18 4.40
C ASP A 34 16.30 2.44 3.76
N VAL A 35 15.32 2.00 4.57
CA VAL A 35 14.09 1.37 4.10
C VAL A 35 13.29 2.30 3.17
N SER A 36 13.25 3.59 3.49
CA SER A 36 12.52 4.57 2.67
C SER A 36 13.10 4.69 1.28
N VAL A 37 14.43 4.73 1.17
CA VAL A 37 15.13 4.82 -0.12
C VAL A 37 15.05 3.52 -0.91
N ARG A 38 15.21 2.37 -0.26
CA ARG A 38 15.27 1.06 -0.94
C ARG A 38 13.91 0.54 -1.37
N PHE A 39 12.86 0.79 -0.56
CA PHE A 39 11.57 0.10 -0.72
C PHE A 39 10.39 1.06 -0.76
N ILE A 40 10.24 1.95 0.23
CA ILE A 40 9.02 2.76 0.40
C ILE A 40 8.80 3.65 -0.82
N TYR A 41 9.84 4.31 -1.32
CA TYR A 41 9.75 5.18 -2.49
C TYR A 41 9.20 4.44 -3.73
N ILE A 42 9.74 3.26 -4.03
CA ILE A 42 9.34 2.46 -5.20
C ILE A 42 7.86 2.04 -5.10
N PHE A 43 7.40 1.65 -3.91
CA PHE A 43 6.01 1.21 -3.75
C PHE A 43 5.01 2.36 -3.73
N ILE A 44 5.39 3.52 -3.19
CA ILE A 44 4.58 4.74 -3.33
C ILE A 44 4.49 5.14 -4.81
N LEU A 45 5.58 5.06 -5.54
CA LEU A 45 5.60 5.34 -6.97
C LEU A 45 4.73 4.34 -7.74
N PHE A 46 4.81 3.03 -7.43
CA PHE A 46 3.92 2.02 -8.00
C PHE A 46 2.44 2.33 -7.75
N GLY A 47 2.09 2.68 -6.50
CA GLY A 47 0.73 3.09 -6.13
C GLY A 47 0.25 4.28 -6.96
N ALA A 48 1.10 5.30 -7.13
CA ALA A 48 0.79 6.48 -7.94
C ALA A 48 0.59 6.14 -9.43
N PHE A 49 1.42 5.27 -10.02
CA PHE A 49 1.23 4.81 -11.39
C PHE A 49 -0.09 4.04 -11.56
N LEU A 50 -0.43 3.18 -10.62
CA LEU A 50 -1.66 2.42 -10.67
C LEU A 50 -2.90 3.31 -10.45
N GLU A 51 -2.83 4.28 -9.53
CA GLU A 51 -3.89 5.25 -9.29
C GLU A 51 -4.15 6.12 -10.53
N MET A 52 -3.10 6.74 -11.07
CA MET A 52 -3.20 7.61 -12.25
C MET A 52 -3.61 6.85 -13.53
N SER A 53 -3.46 5.54 -13.57
CA SER A 53 -3.93 4.69 -14.70
C SER A 53 -5.45 4.57 -14.79
N GLY A 54 -6.23 5.07 -13.80
CA GLY A 54 -7.68 4.90 -13.71
C GLY A 54 -8.12 3.64 -12.96
N ALA A 55 -7.17 2.83 -12.47
CA ALA A 55 -7.47 1.61 -11.73
C ALA A 55 -8.34 1.86 -10.49
N GLY A 56 -8.16 3.02 -9.83
CA GLY A 56 -8.94 3.38 -8.65
C GLY A 56 -10.44 3.40 -8.90
N LYS A 57 -10.87 4.12 -9.92
CA LYS A 57 -12.28 4.19 -10.34
C LYS A 57 -12.80 2.81 -10.72
N TRP A 58 -12.00 2.05 -11.48
CA TRP A 58 -12.37 0.69 -11.88
C TRP A 58 -12.57 -0.24 -10.68
N PHE A 59 -11.71 -0.19 -9.64
CA PHE A 59 -11.88 -1.00 -8.42
C PHE A 59 -13.13 -0.60 -7.62
N ILE A 60 -13.45 0.69 -7.57
CA ILE A 60 -14.68 1.17 -6.91
C ILE A 60 -15.90 0.61 -7.64
N ASP A 61 -15.97 0.76 -8.96
CA ASP A 61 -17.07 0.28 -9.79
C ASP A 61 -17.20 -1.26 -9.73
N LEU A 62 -16.07 -1.98 -9.70
CA LEU A 62 -16.04 -3.41 -9.49
C LEU A 62 -16.67 -3.81 -8.14
N ALA A 63 -16.29 -3.12 -7.07
CA ALA A 63 -16.83 -3.37 -5.74
C ALA A 63 -18.37 -3.15 -5.70
N TYR A 64 -18.84 -2.07 -6.32
CA TYR A 64 -20.28 -1.79 -6.45
C TYR A 64 -21.00 -2.83 -7.30
N SER A 65 -20.41 -3.26 -8.42
CA SER A 65 -21.00 -4.30 -9.29
C SER A 65 -21.17 -5.65 -8.58
N ILE A 66 -20.23 -6.01 -7.68
CA ILE A 66 -20.26 -7.28 -6.94
C ILE A 66 -21.21 -7.22 -5.74
N THR A 67 -21.22 -6.11 -5.02
CA THR A 67 -21.84 -6.04 -3.68
C THR A 67 -23.09 -5.16 -3.62
N GLY A 68 -23.26 -4.26 -4.59
CA GLY A 68 -24.24 -3.18 -4.55
C GLY A 68 -25.69 -3.64 -4.40
N THR A 69 -26.09 -4.76 -5.01
CA THR A 69 -27.46 -5.31 -4.90
C THR A 69 -27.77 -5.98 -3.56
N ARG A 70 -26.74 -6.27 -2.76
CA ARG A 70 -26.92 -6.96 -1.47
C ARG A 70 -27.43 -6.00 -0.40
N LYS A 71 -28.08 -6.54 0.64
CA LYS A 71 -28.49 -5.76 1.82
C LYS A 71 -27.30 -4.98 2.38
N GLY A 72 -27.44 -3.66 2.46
CA GLY A 72 -26.35 -2.74 2.82
C GLY A 72 -25.26 -2.63 1.75
N GLY A 73 -25.62 -2.86 0.48
CA GLY A 73 -24.70 -2.89 -0.66
C GLY A 73 -23.71 -1.74 -0.74
N PRO A 74 -24.13 -0.48 -0.66
CA PRO A 74 -23.22 0.67 -0.73
C PRO A 74 -22.12 0.68 0.33
N ALA A 75 -22.44 0.37 1.60
CA ALA A 75 -21.43 0.28 2.64
C ALA A 75 -20.50 -0.94 2.45
N LYS A 76 -21.01 -2.05 1.95
CA LYS A 76 -20.20 -3.22 1.61
C LYS A 76 -19.29 -2.96 0.42
N ALA A 77 -19.77 -2.21 -0.57
CA ALA A 77 -18.95 -1.76 -1.70
C ALA A 77 -17.82 -0.85 -1.22
N SER A 78 -18.11 0.09 -0.31
CA SER A 78 -17.08 0.92 0.33
C SER A 78 -16.03 0.07 1.06
N VAL A 79 -16.44 -0.98 1.81
CA VAL A 79 -15.50 -1.89 2.48
C VAL A 79 -14.53 -2.54 1.49
N VAL A 80 -15.02 -3.00 0.34
CA VAL A 80 -14.18 -3.65 -0.67
C VAL A 80 -13.32 -2.62 -1.42
N ALA A 81 -13.95 -1.55 -1.92
CA ALA A 81 -13.27 -0.53 -2.73
C ALA A 81 -12.17 0.18 -1.94
N SER A 82 -12.51 0.66 -0.73
CA SER A 82 -11.56 1.38 0.11
C SER A 82 -10.46 0.45 0.65
N GLY A 83 -10.74 -0.84 0.80
CA GLY A 83 -9.72 -1.85 1.09
C GLY A 83 -8.67 -1.93 -0.01
N PHE A 84 -9.09 -2.08 -1.27
CA PHE A 84 -8.20 -2.12 -2.42
C PHE A 84 -7.42 -0.81 -2.59
N MET A 85 -8.10 0.33 -2.50
CA MET A 85 -7.44 1.63 -2.65
C MET A 85 -6.51 1.95 -1.50
N GLY A 86 -6.89 1.60 -0.26
CA GLY A 86 -6.06 1.79 0.93
C GLY A 86 -4.78 0.95 0.90
N MET A 87 -4.84 -0.25 0.31
CA MET A 87 -3.68 -1.08 0.03
C MET A 87 -2.68 -0.38 -0.90
N LEU A 88 -3.17 0.36 -1.90
CA LEU A 88 -2.34 1.05 -2.90
C LEU A 88 -1.80 2.39 -2.38
N SER A 89 -2.63 3.19 -1.73
CA SER A 89 -2.26 4.51 -1.23
C SER A 89 -1.33 4.45 -0.02
N GLY A 90 -1.46 3.39 0.80
CA GLY A 90 -0.70 3.24 2.04
C GLY A 90 -0.96 4.33 3.11
N SER A 91 -1.97 5.17 2.91
CA SER A 91 -2.34 6.28 3.80
C SER A 91 -3.84 6.28 4.08
N SER A 92 -4.22 6.22 5.35
CA SER A 92 -5.62 6.26 5.79
C SER A 92 -6.32 7.54 5.37
N VAL A 93 -5.66 8.68 5.54
CA VAL A 93 -6.23 10.01 5.22
C VAL A 93 -6.39 10.20 3.72
N ALA A 94 -5.33 9.90 2.95
CA ALA A 94 -5.39 10.01 1.49
C ALA A 94 -6.49 9.12 0.91
N ASN A 95 -6.55 7.86 1.35
CA ASN A 95 -7.58 6.93 0.90
C ASN A 95 -8.99 7.39 1.30
N THR A 96 -9.18 7.87 2.54
CA THR A 96 -10.47 8.43 2.98
C THR A 96 -10.93 9.59 2.11
N VAL A 97 -10.01 10.45 1.67
CA VAL A 97 -10.35 11.58 0.81
C VAL A 97 -10.69 11.11 -0.61
N THR A 98 -9.88 10.25 -1.19
CA THR A 98 -10.03 9.79 -2.58
C THR A 98 -11.27 8.92 -2.74
N THR A 99 -11.37 7.82 -1.99
CA THR A 99 -12.52 6.89 -2.10
C THR A 99 -13.77 7.45 -1.45
N GLY A 100 -13.62 8.14 -0.32
CA GLY A 100 -14.74 8.70 0.44
C GLY A 100 -15.50 9.78 -0.33
N ALA A 101 -14.85 10.51 -1.24
CA ALA A 101 -15.53 11.46 -2.12
C ALA A 101 -16.66 10.81 -2.95
N LEU A 102 -16.50 9.52 -3.28
CA LEU A 102 -17.48 8.74 -4.04
C LEU A 102 -18.36 7.88 -3.13
N THR A 103 -17.79 7.17 -2.19
CA THR A 103 -18.48 6.16 -1.39
C THR A 103 -19.38 6.75 -0.31
N ILE A 104 -18.95 7.83 0.36
CA ILE A 104 -19.74 8.48 1.43
C ILE A 104 -21.07 9.05 0.89
N PRO A 105 -21.11 9.80 -0.22
CA PRO A 105 -22.37 10.28 -0.80
C PRO A 105 -23.32 9.13 -1.19
N LEU A 106 -22.79 8.02 -1.72
CA LEU A 106 -23.59 6.85 -2.09
C LEU A 106 -24.19 6.15 -0.87
N MET A 107 -23.42 5.98 0.21
CA MET A 107 -23.95 5.45 1.47
C MET A 107 -25.05 6.34 2.04
N LYS A 108 -24.86 7.66 2.04
CA LYS A 108 -25.87 8.63 2.51
C LYS A 108 -27.17 8.56 1.71
N ARG A 109 -27.08 8.52 0.37
CA ARG A 109 -28.25 8.36 -0.51
C ARG A 109 -29.02 7.08 -0.25
N SER A 110 -28.33 6.02 0.20
CA SER A 110 -28.94 4.72 0.52
C SER A 110 -29.54 4.63 1.93
N GLY A 111 -29.49 5.73 2.72
CA GLY A 111 -30.15 5.82 4.03
C GLY A 111 -29.24 5.63 5.24
N TYR A 112 -27.91 5.55 5.05
CA TYR A 112 -26.99 5.62 6.18
C TYR A 112 -26.86 7.05 6.72
N SER A 113 -26.68 7.19 8.03
CA SER A 113 -26.40 8.52 8.60
C SER A 113 -25.04 9.03 8.12
N PRO A 114 -24.85 10.35 7.99
CA PRO A 114 -23.59 10.95 7.60
C PRO A 114 -22.42 10.49 8.46
N GLU A 115 -22.62 10.42 9.79
CA GLU A 115 -21.61 9.97 10.76
C GLU A 115 -21.22 8.52 10.52
N PHE A 116 -22.18 7.62 10.27
CA PHE A 116 -21.90 6.21 10.01
C PHE A 116 -21.19 6.02 8.67
N ALA A 117 -21.62 6.73 7.62
CA ALA A 117 -20.97 6.67 6.32
C ALA A 117 -19.50 7.11 6.40
N GLY A 118 -19.22 8.23 7.10
CA GLY A 118 -17.86 8.69 7.35
C GLY A 118 -17.06 7.71 8.21
N ALA A 119 -17.71 7.11 9.21
CA ALA A 119 -17.08 6.13 10.10
C ALA A 119 -16.68 4.84 9.37
N VAL A 120 -17.54 4.30 8.49
CA VAL A 120 -17.19 3.13 7.67
C VAL A 120 -15.98 3.43 6.80
N GLU A 121 -16.03 4.54 6.06
CA GLU A 121 -14.97 4.91 5.13
C GLU A 121 -13.61 5.09 5.84
N SER A 122 -13.56 5.88 6.92
CA SER A 122 -12.31 6.11 7.65
C SER A 122 -11.76 4.84 8.32
N SER A 123 -12.64 3.98 8.84
CA SER A 123 -12.23 2.71 9.46
C SER A 123 -11.64 1.75 8.44
N VAL A 124 -12.24 1.64 7.25
CA VAL A 124 -11.75 0.77 6.19
C VAL A 124 -10.48 1.33 5.57
N SER A 125 -10.43 2.64 5.35
CA SER A 125 -9.25 3.32 4.80
C SER A 125 -7.99 3.07 5.65
N SER A 126 -8.11 3.15 6.97
CA SER A 126 -6.98 2.80 7.84
C SER A 126 -6.65 1.31 7.82
N GLY A 127 -7.65 0.43 7.64
CA GLY A 127 -7.44 -1.01 7.47
C GLY A 127 -6.80 -1.41 6.15
N GLY A 128 -6.89 -0.61 5.10
CA GLY A 128 -6.24 -0.87 3.82
C GLY A 128 -4.73 -1.03 3.94
N GLN A 129 -4.10 -0.35 4.89
CA GLN A 129 -2.65 -0.41 5.13
C GLN A 129 -2.14 -1.78 5.63
N ILE A 130 -3.02 -2.66 6.10
CA ILE A 130 -2.68 -4.03 6.50
C ILE A 130 -3.02 -5.06 5.43
N LEU A 131 -3.64 -4.65 4.32
CA LEU A 131 -4.09 -5.55 3.27
C LEU A 131 -2.95 -5.87 2.28
N PRO A 132 -2.50 -7.14 2.16
CA PRO A 132 -1.57 -7.54 1.11
C PRO A 132 -2.15 -7.38 -0.30
N PRO A 133 -1.29 -7.21 -1.34
CA PRO A 133 0.16 -7.40 -1.34
C PRO A 133 1.00 -6.15 -1.08
N VAL A 134 0.47 -4.94 -1.21
CA VAL A 134 1.28 -3.71 -1.12
C VAL A 134 1.42 -3.29 0.34
N MET A 135 0.30 -3.25 1.08
CA MET A 135 0.26 -2.82 2.47
C MET A 135 0.68 -1.33 2.63
N GLY A 136 0.74 -0.83 3.84
CA GLY A 136 1.33 0.49 4.11
C GLY A 136 2.85 0.43 4.21
N ALA A 137 3.51 1.59 4.17
CA ALA A 137 4.96 1.73 4.25
C ALA A 137 5.58 1.05 5.49
N ALA A 138 4.84 0.92 6.59
CA ALA A 138 5.28 0.22 7.79
C ALA A 138 5.58 -1.27 7.57
N ALA A 139 4.97 -1.92 6.57
CA ALA A 139 5.24 -3.32 6.26
C ALA A 139 6.70 -3.57 5.82
N PHE A 140 7.31 -2.61 5.15
CA PHE A 140 8.72 -2.70 4.74
C PHE A 140 9.67 -2.54 5.93
N LEU A 141 9.27 -1.74 6.91
CA LEU A 141 10.00 -1.64 8.18
C LEU A 141 9.91 -2.94 8.98
N ILE A 142 8.78 -3.66 8.94
CA ILE A 142 8.67 -4.99 9.54
C ILE A 142 9.75 -5.93 8.98
N VAL A 143 9.93 -5.95 7.66
CA VAL A 143 10.95 -6.76 6.99
C VAL A 143 12.35 -6.48 7.55
N GLU A 144 12.71 -5.20 7.64
CA GLU A 144 14.05 -4.80 8.06
C GLU A 144 14.29 -5.03 9.57
N TYR A 145 13.32 -4.65 10.42
CA TYR A 145 13.46 -4.83 11.87
C TYR A 145 13.40 -6.30 12.31
N THR A 146 12.71 -7.16 11.56
CA THR A 146 12.57 -8.59 11.93
C THR A 146 13.53 -9.49 11.18
N GLY A 147 14.17 -9.02 10.11
CA GLY A 147 14.92 -9.86 9.17
C GLY A 147 14.04 -10.88 8.42
N THR A 148 12.72 -10.74 8.49
CA THR A 148 11.76 -11.65 7.86
C THR A 148 11.59 -11.32 6.38
N PRO A 149 11.69 -12.27 5.44
CA PRO A 149 11.43 -12.00 4.04
C PRO A 149 10.03 -11.41 3.81
N PHE A 150 9.91 -10.40 2.94
CA PHE A 150 8.64 -9.71 2.67
C PHE A 150 7.49 -10.68 2.31
N ARG A 151 7.81 -11.76 1.57
CA ARG A 151 6.86 -12.83 1.27
C ARG A 151 6.18 -13.39 2.53
N ASP A 152 6.96 -13.65 3.57
CA ASP A 152 6.47 -14.28 4.79
C ASP A 152 5.65 -13.27 5.62
N VAL A 153 6.01 -11.97 5.56
CA VAL A 153 5.20 -10.88 6.11
C VAL A 153 3.85 -10.81 5.40
N VAL A 154 3.82 -10.86 4.07
CA VAL A 154 2.58 -10.88 3.25
C VAL A 154 1.69 -12.06 3.62
N ILE A 155 2.26 -13.26 3.72
CA ILE A 155 1.51 -14.47 4.09
C ILE A 155 0.94 -14.34 5.51
N ALA A 156 1.73 -13.87 6.46
CA ALA A 156 1.31 -13.70 7.84
C ALA A 156 0.21 -12.64 8.00
N ALA A 157 0.29 -11.55 7.22
CA ALA A 157 -0.71 -10.48 7.25
C ALA A 157 -2.04 -10.84 6.58
N THR A 158 -2.04 -11.84 5.67
CA THR A 158 -3.23 -12.12 4.82
C THR A 158 -4.45 -12.53 5.63
N LEU A 159 -4.36 -13.54 6.50
CA LEU A 159 -5.52 -14.02 7.26
C LEU A 159 -6.00 -12.99 8.28
N PRO A 160 -5.14 -12.30 9.05
CA PRO A 160 -5.55 -11.18 9.89
C PRO A 160 -6.25 -10.04 9.14
N ALA A 161 -5.76 -9.66 7.96
CA ALA A 161 -6.40 -8.64 7.13
C ALA A 161 -7.79 -9.08 6.68
N VAL A 162 -7.93 -10.32 6.18
CA VAL A 162 -9.23 -10.89 5.80
C VAL A 162 -10.19 -10.89 7.00
N ALA A 163 -9.73 -11.27 8.19
CA ALA A 163 -10.54 -11.25 9.41
C ALA A 163 -11.03 -9.82 9.75
N PHE A 164 -10.17 -8.82 9.60
CA PHE A 164 -10.55 -7.42 9.80
C PHE A 164 -11.64 -6.99 8.81
N PHE A 165 -11.42 -7.17 7.50
CA PHE A 165 -12.39 -6.77 6.47
C PHE A 165 -13.70 -7.54 6.56
N PHE A 166 -13.65 -8.83 6.93
CA PHE A 166 -14.83 -9.63 7.20
C PHE A 166 -15.61 -9.07 8.40
N GLY A 167 -14.94 -8.70 9.49
CA GLY A 167 -15.56 -8.05 10.64
C GLY A 167 -16.26 -6.73 10.25
N MET A 168 -15.61 -5.89 9.45
CA MET A 168 -16.22 -4.68 8.88
C MET A 168 -17.47 -5.00 8.04
N TRP A 169 -17.36 -5.99 7.17
CA TRP A 169 -18.48 -6.46 6.35
C TRP A 169 -19.69 -6.89 7.19
N VAL A 170 -19.45 -7.62 8.26
CA VAL A 170 -20.50 -8.09 9.19
C VAL A 170 -21.13 -6.91 9.92
N MET A 171 -20.33 -5.98 10.44
CA MET A 171 -20.84 -4.80 11.16
C MET A 171 -21.71 -3.91 10.27
N VAL A 172 -21.28 -3.62 9.03
CA VAL A 172 -22.11 -2.83 8.10
C VAL A 172 -23.37 -3.58 7.68
N HIS A 173 -23.32 -4.92 7.62
CA HIS A 173 -24.50 -5.74 7.34
C HIS A 173 -25.56 -5.64 8.46
N PHE A 174 -25.15 -5.75 9.71
CA PHE A 174 -26.06 -5.64 10.84
C PHE A 174 -26.65 -4.24 10.99
N GLU A 175 -25.86 -3.20 10.75
CA GLU A 175 -26.37 -1.82 10.75
C GLU A 175 -27.39 -1.60 9.62
N ALA A 176 -27.14 -2.12 8.43
CA ALA A 176 -28.11 -2.12 7.33
C ALA A 176 -29.39 -2.89 7.70
N ALA A 177 -29.25 -4.03 8.36
CA ALA A 177 -30.38 -4.83 8.83
C ALA A 177 -31.23 -4.07 9.85
N LYS A 178 -30.58 -3.41 10.81
CA LYS A 178 -31.23 -2.61 11.84
C LYS A 178 -32.01 -1.41 11.26
N ARG A 179 -31.45 -0.76 10.24
CA ARG A 179 -32.07 0.41 9.58
C ARG A 179 -33.01 0.07 8.42
N GLY A 180 -33.13 -1.20 8.04
CA GLY A 180 -33.92 -1.60 6.87
C GLY A 180 -33.33 -1.18 5.52
N ILE A 181 -32.01 -0.91 5.46
CA ILE A 181 -31.33 -0.47 4.25
C ILE A 181 -31.14 -1.66 3.30
N GLY A 182 -31.72 -1.57 2.12
CA GLY A 182 -31.61 -2.56 1.04
C GLY A 182 -30.28 -2.46 0.27
N GLY A 183 -30.26 -3.08 -0.91
CA GLY A 183 -29.24 -2.87 -1.94
C GLY A 183 -29.71 -1.84 -2.96
N LEU A 184 -28.80 -1.45 -3.85
CA LEU A 184 -29.10 -0.65 -5.04
C LEU A 184 -29.85 -1.50 -6.07
N SER A 185 -30.63 -0.86 -6.92
CA SER A 185 -31.26 -1.53 -8.05
C SER A 185 -30.21 -1.96 -9.09
N ARG A 186 -30.48 -3.04 -9.84
CA ARG A 186 -29.55 -3.49 -10.90
C ARG A 186 -29.35 -2.43 -11.99
N SER A 187 -30.33 -1.55 -12.21
CA SER A 187 -30.26 -0.46 -13.19
C SER A 187 -29.29 0.65 -12.78
N GLU A 188 -28.94 0.75 -11.49
CA GLU A 188 -27.98 1.72 -10.96
C GLU A 188 -26.54 1.20 -10.96
N LEU A 189 -26.34 -0.07 -11.28
CA LEU A 189 -25.04 -0.73 -11.23
C LEU A 189 -24.56 -1.09 -12.64
N LEU A 190 -23.25 -1.00 -12.83
CA LEU A 190 -22.61 -1.50 -14.05
C LEU A 190 -22.74 -3.02 -14.11
N ASP A 191 -22.98 -3.55 -15.33
CA ASP A 191 -22.94 -4.99 -15.52
C ASP A 191 -21.53 -5.53 -15.29
N LEU A 192 -21.40 -6.47 -14.34
CA LEU A 192 -20.12 -7.05 -13.95
C LEU A 192 -19.35 -7.64 -15.14
N GLY A 193 -20.05 -8.30 -16.07
CA GLY A 193 -19.42 -8.94 -17.22
C GLY A 193 -18.80 -7.92 -18.19
N SER A 194 -19.53 -6.86 -18.50
CA SER A 194 -19.02 -5.76 -19.35
C SER A 194 -17.93 -4.96 -18.66
N HIS A 195 -18.08 -4.71 -17.35
CA HIS A 195 -17.07 -4.00 -16.55
C HIS A 195 -15.75 -4.77 -16.50
N MET A 196 -15.80 -6.08 -16.23
CA MET A 196 -14.63 -6.96 -16.27
C MET A 196 -13.97 -7.00 -17.64
N ARG A 197 -14.73 -7.09 -18.73
CA ARG A 197 -14.16 -7.11 -20.08
C ARG A 197 -13.42 -5.83 -20.44
N ARG A 198 -13.87 -4.68 -19.93
CA ARG A 198 -13.26 -3.38 -20.22
C ARG A 198 -12.00 -3.10 -19.41
N GLY A 199 -11.86 -3.66 -18.19
CA GLY A 199 -10.81 -3.24 -17.27
C GLY A 199 -10.10 -4.37 -16.52
N TRP A 200 -10.28 -5.66 -16.86
CA TRP A 200 -9.60 -6.77 -16.19
C TRP A 200 -8.08 -6.60 -16.14
N PHE A 201 -7.51 -5.88 -17.07
CA PHE A 201 -6.09 -5.63 -17.17
C PHE A 201 -5.52 -4.82 -15.98
N TYR A 202 -6.36 -4.07 -15.24
CA TYR A 202 -5.93 -3.42 -13.99
C TYR A 202 -5.54 -4.40 -12.87
N LEU A 203 -5.97 -5.67 -12.98
CA LEU A 203 -5.53 -6.72 -12.07
C LEU A 203 -4.11 -7.24 -12.40
N VAL A 204 -3.63 -7.03 -13.61
CA VAL A 204 -2.33 -7.56 -14.07
C VAL A 204 -1.16 -7.03 -13.25
N PRO A 205 -1.02 -5.73 -12.98
CA PRO A 205 0.07 -5.22 -12.15
C PRO A 205 0.07 -5.83 -10.75
N LEU A 206 -1.10 -5.97 -10.11
CA LEU A 206 -1.20 -6.58 -8.79
C LEU A 206 -0.85 -8.07 -8.81
N GLY A 207 -1.33 -8.79 -9.83
CA GLY A 207 -0.98 -10.21 -10.04
C GLY A 207 0.52 -10.41 -10.28
N LEU A 208 1.15 -9.54 -11.09
CA LEU A 208 2.59 -9.56 -11.33
C LEU A 208 3.39 -9.24 -10.07
N LEU A 209 2.97 -8.27 -9.29
CA LEU A 209 3.61 -7.95 -8.02
C LEU A 209 3.61 -9.16 -7.08
N LEU A 210 2.44 -9.80 -6.91
CA LEU A 210 2.33 -11.04 -6.12
C LEU A 210 3.21 -12.16 -6.67
N TYR A 211 3.22 -12.34 -7.98
CA TYR A 211 4.07 -13.34 -8.64
C TYR A 211 5.55 -13.08 -8.36
N TYR A 212 6.03 -11.85 -8.54
CA TYR A 212 7.43 -11.49 -8.31
C TYR A 212 7.84 -11.64 -6.84
N LEU A 213 6.99 -11.22 -5.91
CA LEU A 213 7.31 -11.29 -4.48
C LEU A 213 7.17 -12.69 -3.90
N VAL A 214 6.09 -13.42 -4.24
CA VAL A 214 5.74 -14.68 -3.56
C VAL A 214 6.28 -15.90 -4.29
N ILE A 215 6.18 -15.93 -5.63
CA ILE A 215 6.54 -17.09 -6.44
C ILE A 215 7.98 -16.97 -6.96
N ALA A 216 8.30 -15.89 -7.65
CA ALA A 216 9.64 -15.66 -8.21
C ALA A 216 10.67 -15.26 -7.12
N ARG A 217 10.19 -14.83 -5.94
CA ARG A 217 11.03 -14.47 -4.76
C ARG A 217 12.09 -13.42 -5.08
N LEU A 218 11.73 -12.44 -5.91
CA LEU A 218 12.61 -11.31 -6.21
C LEU A 218 12.76 -10.42 -4.97
N SER A 219 13.84 -9.64 -4.94
CA SER A 219 13.97 -8.58 -3.94
C SER A 219 12.82 -7.58 -4.08
N VAL A 220 12.42 -6.99 -2.96
CA VAL A 220 11.28 -6.07 -2.86
C VAL A 220 11.41 -4.91 -3.86
N GLY A 221 12.59 -4.28 -3.93
CA GLY A 221 12.86 -3.19 -4.86
C GLY A 221 12.78 -3.62 -6.34
N ARG A 222 13.33 -4.80 -6.69
CA ARG A 222 13.26 -5.33 -8.05
C ARG A 222 11.83 -5.67 -8.47
N ALA A 223 11.07 -6.30 -7.58
CA ALA A 223 9.66 -6.61 -7.81
C ALA A 223 8.83 -5.33 -8.05
N GLY A 224 9.00 -4.31 -7.20
CA GLY A 224 8.32 -3.02 -7.34
C GLY A 224 8.66 -2.34 -8.67
N TRP A 225 9.95 -2.26 -9.01
CA TRP A 225 10.40 -1.65 -10.26
C TRP A 225 9.84 -2.35 -11.50
N LEU A 226 9.95 -3.68 -11.57
CA LEU A 226 9.41 -4.46 -12.70
C LEU A 226 7.90 -4.30 -12.83
N THR A 227 7.20 -4.16 -11.70
CA THR A 227 5.75 -3.95 -11.72
C THR A 227 5.39 -2.54 -12.21
N ILE A 228 6.18 -1.51 -11.87
CA ILE A 228 6.02 -0.16 -12.44
C ILE A 228 6.19 -0.19 -13.95
N VAL A 229 7.26 -0.82 -14.45
CA VAL A 229 7.51 -0.97 -15.89
C VAL A 229 6.36 -1.71 -16.56
N ALA A 230 5.87 -2.79 -15.96
CA ALA A 230 4.71 -3.53 -16.47
C ALA A 230 3.43 -2.68 -16.49
N THR A 231 3.21 -1.83 -15.48
CA THR A 231 2.05 -0.91 -15.42
C THR A 231 2.13 0.13 -16.54
N VAL A 232 3.29 0.75 -16.71
CA VAL A 232 3.52 1.73 -17.79
C VAL A 232 3.35 1.07 -19.17
N ALA A 233 3.90 -0.12 -19.35
CA ALA A 233 3.77 -0.90 -20.59
C ALA A 233 2.30 -1.24 -20.89
N LEU A 234 1.56 -1.64 -19.87
CA LEU A 234 0.14 -1.95 -19.98
C LEU A 234 -0.69 -0.73 -20.39
N VAL A 235 -0.49 0.41 -19.72
CA VAL A 235 -1.20 1.66 -20.06
C VAL A 235 -0.81 2.13 -21.46
N ALA A 236 0.47 2.01 -21.86
CA ALA A 236 0.90 2.30 -23.21
C ALA A 236 0.20 1.41 -24.24
N ALA A 237 0.06 0.11 -23.96
CA ALA A 237 -0.62 -0.83 -24.84
C ALA A 237 -2.12 -0.51 -24.95
N VAL A 238 -2.78 -0.18 -23.83
CA VAL A 238 -4.19 0.24 -23.80
C VAL A 238 -4.38 1.55 -24.58
N ALA A 239 -3.48 2.51 -24.43
CA ALA A 239 -3.50 3.76 -25.18
C ALA A 239 -3.24 3.56 -26.68
N ALA A 240 -2.40 2.59 -27.05
CA ALA A 240 -2.10 2.26 -28.45
C ALA A 240 -3.19 1.40 -29.10
N TYR A 241 -4.07 0.75 -28.32
CA TYR A 241 -5.06 -0.20 -28.81
C TYR A 241 -6.26 0.50 -29.45
N ASN A 242 -6.53 0.18 -30.71
CA ASN A 242 -7.81 0.43 -31.39
C ASN A 242 -7.96 -0.60 -32.54
N GLU A 243 -9.09 -0.58 -33.25
CA GLU A 243 -9.38 -1.52 -34.33
C GLU A 243 -8.30 -1.49 -35.44
N ARG A 244 -7.75 -0.31 -35.73
CA ARG A 244 -6.73 -0.14 -36.81
C ARG A 244 -5.35 -0.59 -36.35
N THR A 245 -4.96 -0.33 -35.10
CA THR A 245 -3.60 -0.60 -34.61
C THR A 245 -3.47 -1.96 -33.93
N SER A 246 -4.56 -2.62 -33.54
CA SER A 246 -4.53 -3.89 -32.82
C SER A 246 -3.74 -5.00 -33.53
N PRO A 247 -3.81 -5.21 -34.90
CA PRO A 247 -3.00 -6.21 -35.53
C PRO A 247 -1.49 -5.91 -35.46
N PHE A 248 -1.12 -4.63 -35.59
CA PHE A 248 0.27 -4.18 -35.47
C PHE A 248 0.78 -4.27 -34.03
N LEU A 249 -0.07 -4.00 -33.05
CA LEU A 249 0.26 -4.12 -31.65
C LEU A 249 0.58 -5.59 -31.30
N PHE A 250 -0.34 -6.50 -31.56
CA PHE A 250 -0.13 -7.91 -31.23
C PHE A 250 0.97 -8.54 -32.11
N GLY A 251 1.02 -8.22 -33.38
CA GLY A 251 2.07 -8.69 -34.31
C GLY A 251 3.45 -8.16 -33.91
N GLY A 252 3.54 -6.89 -33.55
CA GLY A 252 4.77 -6.25 -33.09
C GLY A 252 5.26 -6.83 -31.75
N ILE A 253 4.36 -7.07 -30.79
CA ILE A 253 4.70 -7.72 -29.51
C ILE A 253 5.22 -9.14 -29.77
N ALA A 254 4.55 -9.93 -30.59
CA ALA A 254 4.98 -11.30 -30.95
C ALA A 254 6.35 -11.29 -31.64
N ALA A 255 6.56 -10.41 -32.61
CA ALA A 255 7.83 -10.25 -33.31
C ALA A 255 8.96 -9.77 -32.37
N GLY A 256 8.68 -8.79 -31.54
CA GLY A 256 9.62 -8.29 -30.54
C GLY A 256 10.01 -9.38 -29.54
N TYR A 257 9.05 -10.13 -29.01
CA TYR A 257 9.32 -11.28 -28.16
C TYR A 257 10.21 -12.33 -28.83
N ALA A 258 9.90 -12.68 -30.09
CA ALA A 258 10.71 -13.63 -30.86
C ALA A 258 12.13 -13.09 -31.09
N LEU A 259 12.29 -11.80 -31.38
CA LEU A 259 13.58 -11.14 -31.51
C LEU A 259 14.40 -11.20 -30.23
N PHE A 260 13.78 -10.90 -29.08
CA PHE A 260 14.44 -10.98 -27.75
C PHE A 260 14.89 -12.42 -27.46
N ALA A 261 14.00 -13.41 -27.69
CA ALA A 261 14.33 -14.82 -27.46
C ALA A 261 15.46 -15.28 -28.38
N ALA A 262 15.44 -14.90 -29.65
CA ALA A 262 16.49 -15.25 -30.62
C ALA A 262 17.83 -14.58 -30.28
N SER A 263 17.82 -13.30 -29.91
CA SER A 263 19.01 -12.57 -29.48
C SER A 263 19.65 -13.24 -28.25
N LEU A 264 18.88 -13.52 -27.22
CA LEU A 264 19.35 -14.19 -26.02
C LEU A 264 19.90 -15.59 -26.29
N ALA A 265 19.25 -16.37 -27.19
CA ALA A 265 19.72 -17.69 -27.59
C ALA A 265 21.04 -17.64 -28.38
N ALA A 266 21.21 -16.62 -29.23
CA ALA A 266 22.36 -16.48 -30.09
C ALA A 266 23.58 -15.81 -29.44
N THR A 267 23.34 -14.79 -28.61
CA THR A 267 24.41 -13.90 -28.08
C THR A 267 24.50 -13.89 -26.57
N GLY A 268 23.49 -14.43 -25.86
CA GLY A 268 23.38 -14.31 -24.40
C GLY A 268 22.97 -12.94 -23.91
N ALA A 269 22.70 -11.99 -24.80
CA ALA A 269 22.31 -10.61 -24.45
C ALA A 269 20.99 -10.22 -25.11
N THR A 270 20.26 -9.30 -24.51
CA THR A 270 19.05 -8.73 -25.10
C THR A 270 19.41 -7.76 -26.24
N PRO A 271 18.49 -7.52 -27.20
CA PRO A 271 18.72 -6.53 -28.28
C PRO A 271 19.03 -5.13 -27.71
N VAL A 272 18.48 -4.77 -26.57
CA VAL A 272 18.73 -3.49 -25.91
C VAL A 272 20.16 -3.42 -25.39
N GLU A 273 20.64 -4.45 -24.71
CA GLU A 273 22.03 -4.52 -24.23
C GLU A 273 23.04 -4.44 -25.36
N LEU A 274 22.76 -5.15 -26.47
CA LEU A 274 23.61 -5.08 -27.68
C LEU A 274 23.64 -3.67 -28.30
N LEU A 275 22.51 -2.97 -28.29
CA LEU A 275 22.41 -1.60 -28.82
C LEU A 275 23.25 -0.60 -28.01
N PHE A 276 23.34 -0.81 -26.68
CA PHE A 276 24.13 0.03 -25.79
C PHE A 276 25.57 -0.46 -25.57
N GLY A 277 26.06 -1.34 -26.42
CA GLY A 277 27.47 -1.76 -26.50
C GLY A 277 27.87 -2.82 -25.47
N ALA A 278 26.91 -3.57 -24.95
CA ALA A 278 27.24 -4.79 -24.24
C ALA A 278 27.90 -5.77 -25.21
N GLU A 279 29.11 -6.21 -24.92
CA GLU A 279 29.74 -7.28 -25.68
C GLU A 279 28.89 -8.56 -25.59
N ALA A 280 28.69 -9.23 -26.71
CA ALA A 280 28.09 -10.55 -26.71
C ALA A 280 28.93 -11.43 -25.77
N VAL A 281 28.32 -11.84 -24.65
CA VAL A 281 29.01 -12.71 -23.70
C VAL A 281 29.27 -14.00 -24.42
N GLY A 282 30.52 -14.23 -24.85
CA GLY A 282 30.99 -15.47 -25.48
C GLY A 282 30.98 -16.65 -24.53
N GLY A 283 29.87 -16.85 -23.84
CA GLY A 283 29.57 -17.95 -22.95
C GLY A 283 28.88 -19.10 -23.68
N PRO A 284 28.74 -20.27 -23.07
CA PRO A 284 28.02 -21.38 -23.69
C PRO A 284 26.60 -20.92 -24.03
N ALA A 285 26.16 -21.26 -25.25
CA ALA A 285 24.84 -20.90 -25.76
C ALA A 285 23.76 -21.12 -24.72
N VAL A 286 23.04 -20.06 -24.39
CA VAL A 286 21.94 -20.12 -23.41
C VAL A 286 20.92 -21.13 -23.96
N THR A 287 20.51 -22.10 -23.14
CA THR A 287 19.50 -23.07 -23.60
C THR A 287 18.24 -22.33 -24.05
N VAL A 288 17.58 -22.83 -25.13
CA VAL A 288 16.35 -22.22 -25.65
C VAL A 288 15.32 -21.97 -24.54
N GLY A 289 15.19 -22.88 -23.58
CA GLY A 289 14.30 -22.72 -22.42
C GLY A 289 14.71 -21.59 -21.48
N ALA A 290 16.00 -21.29 -21.33
CA ALA A 290 16.49 -20.17 -20.54
C ALA A 290 16.28 -18.83 -21.30
N ALA A 291 16.55 -18.82 -22.60
CA ALA A 291 16.29 -17.66 -23.46
C ALA A 291 14.81 -17.28 -23.50
N LEU A 292 13.91 -18.25 -23.61
CA LEU A 292 12.46 -18.00 -23.54
C LEU A 292 12.03 -17.44 -22.17
N ARG A 293 12.58 -17.95 -21.06
CA ARG A 293 12.27 -17.41 -19.73
C ARG A 293 12.72 -15.97 -19.56
N GLU A 294 13.93 -15.64 -20.04
CA GLU A 294 14.46 -14.28 -19.96
C GLU A 294 13.73 -13.33 -20.92
N ALA A 295 13.37 -13.78 -22.12
CA ALA A 295 12.51 -13.02 -23.02
C ALA A 295 11.13 -12.76 -22.42
N THR A 296 10.57 -13.70 -21.66
CA THR A 296 9.31 -13.51 -20.92
C THR A 296 9.47 -12.47 -19.82
N ALA A 297 10.60 -12.45 -19.13
CA ALA A 297 10.89 -11.41 -18.12
C ALA A 297 11.01 -10.01 -18.78
N SER A 298 11.47 -9.95 -20.03
CA SER A 298 11.60 -8.70 -20.81
C SER A 298 10.29 -8.29 -21.54
N LEU A 299 9.24 -9.10 -21.47
CA LEU A 299 7.97 -8.85 -22.18
C LEU A 299 7.38 -7.45 -21.89
N PRO A 300 7.37 -6.91 -20.65
CA PRO A 300 6.89 -5.55 -20.41
C PRO A 300 7.67 -4.49 -21.20
N THR A 301 8.97 -4.66 -21.37
CA THR A 301 9.82 -3.75 -22.16
C THR A 301 9.47 -3.81 -23.64
N VAL A 302 9.24 -5.01 -24.18
CA VAL A 302 8.80 -5.21 -25.58
C VAL A 302 7.44 -4.56 -25.80
N VAL A 303 6.48 -4.80 -24.90
CA VAL A 303 5.14 -4.20 -24.95
C VAL A 303 5.23 -2.67 -24.91
N ALA A 304 6.03 -2.11 -24.03
CA ALA A 304 6.22 -0.66 -23.93
C ALA A 304 6.82 -0.08 -25.21
N ALA A 305 7.86 -0.70 -25.76
CA ALA A 305 8.53 -0.22 -26.97
C ALA A 305 7.60 -0.25 -28.18
N VAL A 306 6.91 -1.37 -28.43
CA VAL A 306 5.95 -1.49 -29.55
C VAL A 306 4.81 -0.50 -29.40
N SER A 307 4.24 -0.38 -28.20
CA SER A 307 3.14 0.54 -27.93
C SER A 307 3.57 2.00 -28.13
N LEU A 308 4.76 2.37 -27.69
CA LEU A 308 5.29 3.72 -27.87
C LEU A 308 5.49 4.06 -29.34
N VAL A 309 6.02 3.12 -30.14
CA VAL A 309 6.15 3.29 -31.60
C VAL A 309 4.79 3.53 -32.24
N LEU A 310 3.77 2.77 -31.86
CA LEU A 310 2.41 2.95 -32.40
C LEU A 310 1.76 4.26 -31.95
N LEU A 311 2.01 4.69 -30.71
CA LEU A 311 1.53 5.98 -30.21
C LEU A 311 2.18 7.17 -30.94
N LEU A 312 3.47 7.05 -31.29
CA LEU A 312 4.19 8.07 -32.06
C LEU A 312 3.77 8.06 -33.54
N ALA A 313 3.45 6.89 -34.11
CA ALA A 313 2.99 6.76 -35.49
C ALA A 313 1.57 7.30 -35.72
N ASP A 314 0.68 7.15 -34.71
CA ASP A 314 -0.70 7.63 -34.74
C ASP A 314 -1.09 8.29 -33.41
N PRO A 315 -0.57 9.49 -33.12
CA PRO A 315 -0.74 10.12 -31.80
C PRO A 315 -2.19 10.56 -31.51
N ARG A 316 -3.02 10.76 -32.52
CA ARG A 316 -4.40 11.26 -32.42
C ARG A 316 -5.47 10.19 -32.67
N GLY A 317 -5.09 8.93 -32.81
CA GLY A 317 -6.03 7.84 -32.96
C GLY A 317 -6.93 7.65 -31.74
N GLU A 318 -8.04 6.96 -31.90
CA GLU A 318 -8.93 6.61 -30.80
C GLU A 318 -8.25 5.63 -29.83
N ALA A 319 -8.60 5.73 -28.55
CA ALA A 319 -8.15 4.82 -27.50
C ALA A 319 -9.36 4.36 -26.63
N PRO A 320 -10.20 3.45 -27.15
CA PRO A 320 -11.52 3.15 -26.57
C PRO A 320 -11.48 2.49 -25.19
N LEU A 321 -10.33 1.98 -24.77
CA LEU A 321 -10.12 1.34 -23.47
C LEU A 321 -9.33 2.21 -22.49
N LEU A 322 -8.85 3.39 -22.92
CA LEU A 322 -8.08 4.29 -22.07
C LEU A 322 -9.03 5.12 -21.21
N ASP A 323 -9.05 4.84 -19.93
CA ASP A 323 -9.85 5.59 -18.92
C ASP A 323 -8.91 5.97 -17.77
N LEU A 324 -8.19 7.09 -17.96
CA LEU A 324 -7.21 7.59 -17.00
C LEU A 324 -7.89 8.36 -15.87
N ASP A 325 -7.17 8.54 -14.77
CA ASP A 325 -7.62 9.39 -13.66
C ASP A 325 -7.95 10.81 -14.12
N ASP A 326 -9.00 11.40 -13.58
CA ASP A 326 -9.46 12.74 -13.95
C ASP A 326 -8.36 13.79 -13.79
N GLY A 327 -7.49 13.66 -12.79
CA GLY A 327 -6.34 14.54 -12.60
C GLY A 327 -5.30 14.49 -13.72
N VAL A 328 -5.21 13.37 -14.46
CA VAL A 328 -4.36 13.25 -15.67
C VAL A 328 -5.03 13.94 -16.84
N VAL A 329 -6.32 13.69 -17.03
CA VAL A 329 -7.11 14.30 -18.12
C VAL A 329 -7.14 15.82 -17.98
N ASP A 330 -7.41 16.33 -16.79
CA ASP A 330 -7.38 17.76 -16.48
C ASP A 330 -5.99 18.39 -16.66
N ALA A 331 -4.93 17.64 -16.35
CA ALA A 331 -3.57 18.13 -16.56
C ALA A 331 -3.26 18.28 -18.06
N ALA A 332 -3.67 17.32 -18.88
CA ALA A 332 -3.53 17.38 -20.33
C ALA A 332 -4.32 18.55 -20.93
N ALA A 333 -5.58 18.73 -20.53
CA ALA A 333 -6.42 19.83 -20.98
C ALA A 333 -5.82 21.20 -20.65
N ARG A 334 -5.29 21.39 -19.43
CA ARG A 334 -4.61 22.63 -19.04
C ARG A 334 -3.35 22.93 -19.88
N VAL A 335 -2.63 21.91 -20.33
CA VAL A 335 -1.48 22.11 -21.24
C VAL A 335 -1.97 22.59 -22.60
N ASP A 336 -3.03 22.00 -23.13
CA ASP A 336 -3.62 22.39 -24.41
C ASP A 336 -4.15 23.84 -24.37
N GLU A 337 -4.86 24.22 -23.31
CA GLU A 337 -5.31 25.60 -23.08
C GLU A 337 -4.15 26.62 -23.09
N ARG A 338 -3.03 26.27 -22.44
CA ARG A 338 -1.85 27.15 -22.36
C ARG A 338 -1.06 27.25 -23.66
N THR A 339 -1.03 26.15 -24.41
CA THR A 339 -0.23 26.08 -25.65
C THR A 339 -1.03 26.43 -26.90
N GLY A 340 -2.35 26.47 -26.81
CA GLY A 340 -3.24 26.65 -27.96
C GLY A 340 -3.20 25.48 -28.95
N ARG A 341 -2.80 24.27 -28.48
CA ARG A 341 -2.64 23.08 -29.33
C ARG A 341 -3.33 21.88 -28.65
N ASP A 342 -4.10 21.11 -29.40
CA ASP A 342 -4.77 19.88 -28.93
C ASP A 342 -3.82 18.66 -28.97
N ALA A 343 -2.61 18.85 -28.48
CA ALA A 343 -1.58 17.80 -28.52
C ALA A 343 -1.58 16.96 -27.23
N ALA A 344 -1.76 17.60 -26.08
CA ALA A 344 -1.73 16.91 -24.80
C ALA A 344 -2.99 16.10 -24.52
N SER A 345 -4.13 16.48 -25.07
CA SER A 345 -5.38 15.71 -25.02
C SER A 345 -5.44 14.54 -26.04
N SER A 346 -4.47 14.46 -26.96
CA SER A 346 -4.32 13.27 -27.81
C SER A 346 -3.94 12.03 -26.98
N ARG A 347 -4.20 10.81 -27.46
CA ARG A 347 -3.87 9.57 -26.74
C ARG A 347 -2.38 9.47 -26.36
N ALA A 348 -1.48 9.91 -27.24
CA ALA A 348 -0.05 9.98 -26.96
C ALA A 348 0.27 11.04 -25.91
N GLY A 349 -0.38 12.21 -25.97
CA GLY A 349 -0.22 13.26 -24.97
C GLY A 349 -0.78 12.87 -23.60
N GLN A 350 -1.95 12.23 -23.56
CA GLN A 350 -2.54 11.69 -22.33
C GLN A 350 -1.65 10.60 -21.70
N PHE A 351 -1.03 9.72 -22.51
CA PHE A 351 -0.04 8.77 -22.00
C PHE A 351 1.18 9.49 -21.41
N GLY A 352 1.69 10.52 -22.08
CA GLY A 352 2.77 11.36 -21.53
C GLY A 352 2.37 12.07 -20.24
N ALA A 353 1.16 12.65 -20.20
CA ALA A 353 0.61 13.28 -19.00
C ALA A 353 0.44 12.27 -17.85
N PHE A 354 0.01 11.05 -18.15
CA PHE A 354 -0.07 9.95 -17.17
C PHE A 354 1.28 9.67 -16.53
N VAL A 355 2.33 9.48 -17.33
CA VAL A 355 3.68 9.20 -16.79
C VAL A 355 4.18 10.34 -15.90
N LEU A 356 4.09 11.58 -16.40
CA LEU A 356 4.55 12.76 -15.67
C LEU A 356 3.75 12.99 -14.39
N LYS A 357 2.41 12.82 -14.44
CA LYS A 357 1.54 13.00 -13.30
C LYS A 357 1.72 11.93 -12.24
N ALA A 358 1.92 10.67 -12.66
CA ALA A 358 2.22 9.58 -11.74
C ALA A 358 3.57 9.80 -11.02
N MET A 359 4.59 10.25 -11.74
CA MET A 359 5.89 10.60 -11.15
C MET A 359 5.77 11.78 -10.17
N ASP A 360 5.06 12.85 -10.54
CA ASP A 360 4.83 14.02 -9.67
C ASP A 360 4.06 13.65 -8.40
N SER A 361 2.97 12.91 -8.54
CA SER A 361 2.16 12.45 -7.41
C SER A 361 2.95 11.51 -6.49
N GLY A 362 3.65 10.54 -7.06
CA GLY A 362 4.49 9.61 -6.32
C GLY A 362 5.62 10.31 -5.58
N ALA A 363 6.32 11.25 -6.23
CA ALA A 363 7.39 12.01 -5.61
C ALA A 363 6.90 12.90 -4.45
N LYS A 364 5.76 13.58 -4.61
CA LYS A 364 5.15 14.40 -3.55
C LYS A 364 4.76 13.56 -2.34
N THR A 365 4.09 12.45 -2.57
CA THR A 365 3.68 11.53 -1.50
C THR A 365 4.90 10.93 -0.79
N ALA A 366 5.89 10.48 -1.56
CA ALA A 366 7.13 9.93 -1.00
C ALA A 366 7.89 10.95 -0.17
N THR A 367 7.97 12.21 -0.61
CA THR A 367 8.64 13.28 0.14
C THR A 367 8.04 13.45 1.52
N ILE A 368 6.72 13.49 1.64
CA ILE A 368 6.02 13.60 2.93
C ILE A 368 6.37 12.43 3.85
N VAL A 369 6.34 11.21 3.32
CA VAL A 369 6.64 10.00 4.09
C VAL A 369 8.11 9.99 4.52
N VAL A 370 9.05 10.27 3.61
CA VAL A 370 10.50 10.28 3.89
C VAL A 370 10.84 11.32 4.94
N VAL A 371 10.34 12.55 4.84
CA VAL A 371 10.56 13.60 5.84
C VAL A 371 10.05 13.19 7.22
N ALA A 372 8.85 12.60 7.28
CA ALA A 372 8.30 12.10 8.52
C ALA A 372 9.14 10.96 9.12
N VAL A 373 9.65 10.05 8.29
CA VAL A 373 10.52 8.93 8.70
C VAL A 373 11.88 9.43 9.19
N VAL A 374 12.46 10.41 8.52
CA VAL A 374 13.71 11.09 8.94
C VAL A 374 13.53 11.68 10.34
N ALA A 375 12.45 12.43 10.56
CA ALA A 375 12.13 12.99 11.87
C ALA A 375 11.93 11.90 12.93
N ALA A 376 11.28 10.79 12.59
CA ALA A 376 11.10 9.64 13.48
C ALA A 376 12.43 8.97 13.86
N GLY A 377 13.44 8.99 13.00
CA GLY A 377 14.77 8.41 13.25
C GLY A 377 15.51 9.05 14.43
N VAL A 378 15.13 10.27 14.81
CA VAL A 378 15.68 10.93 16.02
C VAL A 378 15.33 10.13 17.29
N VAL A 379 14.13 9.55 17.35
CA VAL A 379 13.64 8.86 18.56
C VAL A 379 14.47 7.62 18.90
N PRO A 380 14.70 6.65 17.98
CA PRO A 380 15.62 5.53 18.23
C PRO A 380 17.02 5.99 18.63
N GLY A 381 17.56 7.02 17.94
CA GLY A 381 18.89 7.55 18.24
C GLY A 381 19.00 8.08 19.68
N ILE A 382 18.01 8.84 20.12
CA ILE A 382 17.99 9.36 21.51
C ILE A 382 17.78 8.21 22.52
N ILE A 383 16.89 7.27 22.24
CA ILE A 383 16.65 6.10 23.12
C ILE A 383 17.94 5.26 23.26
N GLY A 384 18.68 5.07 22.16
CA GLY A 384 19.93 4.33 22.15
C GLY A 384 21.00 5.00 23.01
N ILE A 385 21.29 6.28 22.77
CA ILE A 385 22.34 7.03 23.48
C ILE A 385 22.02 7.27 24.97
N THR A 386 20.74 7.40 25.32
CA THR A 386 20.30 7.63 26.70
C THR A 386 20.16 6.36 27.52
N GLY A 387 20.12 5.18 26.88
CA GLY A 387 19.79 3.93 27.54
C GLY A 387 18.35 3.82 28.05
N LEU A 388 17.47 4.77 27.66
CA LEU A 388 16.06 4.80 28.08
C LEU A 388 15.29 3.53 27.72
N GLY A 389 15.70 2.83 26.66
CA GLY A 389 15.08 1.56 26.27
C GLY A 389 15.12 0.52 27.36
N GLY A 390 16.27 0.38 28.05
CA GLY A 390 16.41 -0.55 29.17
C GLY A 390 15.54 -0.18 30.37
N SER A 391 15.48 1.11 30.72
CA SER A 391 14.65 1.59 31.83
C SER A 391 13.16 1.42 31.55
N LEU A 392 12.72 1.73 30.33
CA LEU A 392 11.34 1.52 29.88
C LEU A 392 10.96 0.04 29.92
N ARG A 393 11.83 -0.84 29.44
CA ARG A 393 11.65 -2.30 29.48
C ARG A 393 11.44 -2.77 30.93
N ALA A 394 12.33 -2.41 31.84
CA ALA A 394 12.21 -2.78 33.25
C ALA A 394 10.91 -2.27 33.87
N LEU A 395 10.51 -1.04 33.56
CA LEU A 395 9.25 -0.46 34.04
C LEU A 395 8.04 -1.24 33.51
N ILE A 396 7.98 -1.52 32.20
CA ILE A 396 6.87 -2.23 31.57
C ILE A 396 6.73 -3.64 32.17
N ILE A 397 7.82 -4.35 32.35
CA ILE A 397 7.83 -5.69 32.97
C ILE A 397 7.34 -5.60 34.42
N SER A 398 7.80 -4.63 35.18
CA SER A 398 7.39 -4.47 36.58
C SER A 398 5.91 -4.12 36.71
N VAL A 399 5.39 -3.22 35.86
CA VAL A 399 3.98 -2.80 35.86
C VAL A 399 3.07 -3.93 35.38
N SER A 400 3.53 -4.74 34.43
CA SER A 400 2.75 -5.90 33.92
C SER A 400 2.66 -7.04 34.94
N GLY A 401 3.50 -7.03 35.98
CA GLY A 401 3.54 -8.08 37.00
C GLY A 401 3.76 -9.47 36.41
N GLY A 402 4.39 -9.58 35.25
CA GLY A 402 4.59 -10.83 34.52
C GLY A 402 3.34 -11.33 33.75
N SER A 403 2.24 -10.58 33.77
CA SER A 403 1.02 -10.96 33.03
C SER A 403 1.11 -10.53 31.58
N LEU A 404 1.12 -11.50 30.65
CA LEU A 404 1.10 -11.25 29.22
C LEU A 404 -0.14 -10.43 28.80
N VAL A 405 -1.31 -10.72 29.36
CA VAL A 405 -2.55 -10.01 29.00
C VAL A 405 -2.45 -8.53 29.38
N LEU A 406 -1.97 -8.25 30.60
CA LEU A 406 -1.83 -6.88 31.07
C LEU A 406 -0.77 -6.13 30.25
N LEU A 407 0.33 -6.80 29.92
CA LEU A 407 1.36 -6.25 29.04
C LEU A 407 0.80 -5.86 27.67
N LEU A 408 0.04 -6.73 27.02
CA LEU A 408 -0.56 -6.46 25.71
C LEU A 408 -1.58 -5.32 25.76
N ILE A 409 -2.38 -5.23 26.83
CA ILE A 409 -3.33 -4.11 27.02
C ILE A 409 -2.57 -2.79 27.17
N LEU A 410 -1.54 -2.76 28.02
CA LEU A 410 -0.73 -1.54 28.22
C LEU A 410 0.04 -1.16 26.97
N ALA A 411 0.62 -2.13 26.27
CA ALA A 411 1.29 -1.92 24.99
C ALA A 411 0.34 -1.37 23.92
N GLY A 412 -0.87 -1.93 23.85
CA GLY A 412 -1.90 -1.47 22.94
C GLY A 412 -2.38 -0.05 23.24
N LEU A 413 -2.60 0.26 24.50
CA LEU A 413 -2.98 1.60 24.92
C LEU A 413 -1.87 2.62 24.60
N ALA A 414 -0.62 2.26 24.88
CA ALA A 414 0.53 3.09 24.55
C ALA A 414 0.64 3.31 23.03
N ALA A 415 0.42 2.26 22.23
CA ALA A 415 0.44 2.34 20.78
C ALA A 415 -0.62 3.31 20.24
N VAL A 416 -1.84 3.24 20.75
CA VAL A 416 -2.92 4.15 20.35
C VAL A 416 -2.60 5.58 20.76
N ILE A 417 -2.16 5.82 22.01
CA ILE A 417 -1.88 7.18 22.52
C ILE A 417 -0.70 7.81 21.75
N VAL A 418 0.40 7.07 21.60
CA VAL A 418 1.59 7.56 20.89
C VAL A 418 1.29 7.76 19.40
N GLY A 419 0.44 6.91 18.81
CA GLY A 419 0.07 7.00 17.40
C GLY A 419 -0.82 8.18 17.02
N MET A 420 -1.46 8.84 18.00
CA MET A 420 -2.40 9.94 17.71
C MET A 420 -1.71 11.11 17.00
N GLY A 421 -2.21 11.45 15.81
CA GLY A 421 -1.72 12.59 15.02
C GLY A 421 -0.41 12.38 14.28
N MET A 422 0.12 11.16 14.28
CA MET A 422 1.34 10.82 13.54
C MET A 422 1.04 9.94 12.33
N PRO A 423 1.83 10.05 11.24
CA PRO A 423 1.78 9.07 10.16
C PRO A 423 2.07 7.66 10.69
N THR A 424 1.38 6.67 10.15
CA THR A 424 1.47 5.26 10.59
C THR A 424 2.92 4.74 10.66
N THR A 425 3.75 5.13 9.69
CA THR A 425 5.16 4.72 9.63
C THR A 425 5.96 5.24 10.81
N VAL A 426 5.77 6.52 11.18
CA VAL A 426 6.43 7.17 12.32
C VAL A 426 6.01 6.52 13.63
N MET A 427 4.70 6.37 13.82
CA MET A 427 4.13 5.69 14.97
C MET A 427 4.70 4.28 15.14
N TYR A 428 4.73 3.51 14.04
CA TYR A 428 5.28 2.15 14.06
C TYR A 428 6.74 2.13 14.53
N ILE A 429 7.61 3.01 13.99
CA ILE A 429 9.02 3.11 14.40
C ILE A 429 9.14 3.35 15.89
N ILE A 430 8.43 4.37 16.42
CA ILE A 430 8.51 4.74 17.83
C ILE A 430 8.08 3.59 18.72
N ILE A 431 6.94 2.97 18.42
CA ILE A 431 6.39 1.92 19.28
C ILE A 431 7.22 0.65 19.22
N VAL A 432 7.73 0.29 18.03
CA VAL A 432 8.59 -0.90 17.89
C VAL A 432 9.91 -0.74 18.65
N VAL A 433 10.51 0.43 18.64
CA VAL A 433 11.74 0.68 19.41
C VAL A 433 11.48 0.58 20.91
N LEU A 434 10.31 1.00 21.38
CA LEU A 434 9.94 0.94 22.80
C LEU A 434 9.49 -0.44 23.26
N LEU A 435 8.66 -1.13 22.49
CA LEU A 435 7.97 -2.36 22.87
C LEU A 435 8.51 -3.62 22.18
N GLY A 436 9.16 -3.46 21.03
CA GLY A 436 9.69 -4.56 20.25
C GLY A 436 10.64 -5.47 21.02
N PRO A 437 11.54 -4.97 21.86
CA PRO A 437 12.42 -5.79 22.67
C PRO A 437 11.73 -6.49 23.86
N VAL A 438 10.58 -5.98 24.32
CA VAL A 438 9.89 -6.46 25.55
C VAL A 438 9.00 -7.67 25.25
N LEU A 439 8.19 -7.58 24.21
CA LEU A 439 7.15 -8.58 23.92
C LEU A 439 7.70 -9.99 23.60
N PRO A 440 8.84 -10.15 22.90
CA PRO A 440 9.44 -11.47 22.67
C PRO A 440 9.86 -12.21 23.95
N GLU A 441 10.16 -11.49 25.04
CA GLU A 441 10.52 -12.12 26.32
C GLU A 441 9.36 -12.90 26.96
N PHE A 442 8.15 -12.56 26.56
CA PHE A 442 6.94 -13.29 26.93
C PHE A 442 6.60 -14.42 25.96
N GLY A 443 7.54 -14.84 25.10
CA GLY A 443 7.37 -15.96 24.18
C GLY A 443 6.55 -15.62 22.93
N ILE A 444 6.37 -14.33 22.59
CA ILE A 444 5.63 -13.91 21.39
C ILE A 444 6.59 -13.90 20.19
N ALA A 445 6.20 -14.55 19.11
CA ALA A 445 6.97 -14.52 17.86
C ALA A 445 7.20 -13.09 17.39
N ILE A 446 8.43 -12.77 16.98
CA ILE A 446 8.82 -11.38 16.60
C ILE A 446 7.90 -10.78 15.54
N LEU A 447 7.49 -11.54 14.53
CA LEU A 447 6.57 -11.07 13.50
C LEU A 447 5.18 -10.77 14.06
N ALA A 448 4.70 -11.55 15.04
CA ALA A 448 3.43 -11.27 15.73
C ALA A 448 3.51 -9.98 16.54
N VAL A 449 4.65 -9.70 17.19
CA VAL A 449 4.89 -8.43 17.90
C VAL A 449 4.75 -7.24 16.95
N HIS A 450 5.43 -7.30 15.82
CA HIS A 450 5.46 -6.21 14.85
C HIS A 450 4.09 -5.97 14.17
N LEU A 451 3.38 -7.06 13.83
CA LEU A 451 2.01 -6.95 13.32
C LEU A 451 1.03 -6.43 14.40
N PHE A 452 1.19 -6.85 15.66
CA PHE A 452 0.41 -6.36 16.78
C PHE A 452 0.54 -4.84 16.95
N VAL A 453 1.78 -4.34 16.94
CA VAL A 453 2.08 -2.90 17.01
C VAL A 453 1.45 -2.15 15.83
N LEU A 454 1.57 -2.68 14.61
CA LEU A 454 1.00 -2.06 13.42
C LEU A 454 -0.53 -1.94 13.52
N TYR A 455 -1.23 -3.02 13.90
CA TYR A 455 -2.68 -3.03 14.02
C TYR A 455 -3.19 -2.04 15.05
N LEU A 456 -2.57 -2.01 16.22
CA LEU A 456 -2.99 -1.12 17.30
C LEU A 456 -2.64 0.35 17.00
N GLY A 457 -1.52 0.57 16.33
CA GLY A 457 -1.18 1.91 15.87
C GLY A 457 -2.18 2.48 14.86
N LEU A 458 -2.69 1.65 13.98
CA LEU A 458 -3.73 2.07 13.02
C LEU A 458 -5.07 2.45 13.68
N MET A 459 -5.29 2.05 14.94
CA MET A 459 -6.43 2.54 15.71
C MET A 459 -6.37 4.03 15.98
N ALA A 460 -5.17 4.61 16.11
CA ALA A 460 -4.98 6.03 16.39
C ALA A 460 -5.61 6.94 15.31
N ASP A 461 -5.63 6.51 14.05
CA ASP A 461 -6.20 7.26 12.92
C ASP A 461 -7.72 7.49 13.05
N VAL A 462 -8.40 6.67 13.85
CA VAL A 462 -9.86 6.71 14.06
C VAL A 462 -10.25 6.89 15.52
N THR A 463 -9.27 7.04 16.42
CA THR A 463 -9.52 7.17 17.87
C THR A 463 -9.62 8.64 18.30
N PRO A 464 -10.73 9.07 18.93
CA PRO A 464 -10.80 10.38 19.54
C PRO A 464 -9.70 10.59 20.60
N PRO A 465 -9.15 11.80 20.78
CA PRO A 465 -9.63 13.06 20.20
C PRO A 465 -9.02 13.42 18.83
N VAL A 466 -7.95 12.78 18.37
CA VAL A 466 -7.20 13.22 17.19
C VAL A 466 -7.77 12.66 15.88
N MET A 467 -8.06 11.38 15.76
CA MET A 467 -8.83 10.69 14.73
C MET A 467 -8.77 11.29 13.31
N VAL A 468 -7.56 11.51 12.78
CA VAL A 468 -7.31 12.27 11.54
C VAL A 468 -8.10 11.76 10.32
N ALA A 469 -8.22 10.45 10.15
CA ALA A 469 -8.99 9.86 9.05
C ALA A 469 -10.51 10.09 9.24
N ALA A 470 -11.01 10.01 10.47
CA ALA A 470 -12.41 10.29 10.77
C ALA A 470 -12.77 11.78 10.60
N TYR A 471 -11.84 12.69 10.89
CA TYR A 471 -12.01 14.13 10.59
C TYR A 471 -12.14 14.37 9.09
N ALA A 472 -11.26 13.76 8.29
CA ALA A 472 -11.34 13.87 6.83
C ALA A 472 -12.68 13.33 6.30
N ALA A 473 -13.12 12.16 6.79
CA ALA A 473 -14.39 11.57 6.44
C ALA A 473 -15.59 12.43 6.85
N ALA A 474 -15.55 13.02 8.05
CA ALA A 474 -16.61 13.91 8.55
C ALA A 474 -16.76 15.16 7.70
N GLY A 475 -15.66 15.73 7.20
CA GLY A 475 -15.67 16.85 6.25
C GLY A 475 -16.42 16.51 4.96
N ILE A 476 -16.17 15.33 4.39
CA ILE A 476 -16.87 14.84 3.18
C ILE A 476 -18.34 14.51 3.49
N ALA A 477 -18.58 13.84 4.61
CA ALA A 477 -19.92 13.45 5.05
C ALA A 477 -20.79 14.64 5.45
N LYS A 478 -20.17 15.79 5.75
CA LYS A 478 -20.81 16.97 6.38
C LYS A 478 -21.49 16.56 7.68
N SER A 479 -20.78 15.87 8.55
CA SER A 479 -21.22 15.33 9.84
C SER A 479 -20.39 15.88 10.99
N ASP A 480 -20.86 15.68 12.21
CA ASP A 480 -20.08 15.99 13.40
C ASP A 480 -18.82 15.10 13.47
N PRO A 481 -17.61 15.69 13.55
CA PRO A 481 -16.37 14.92 13.54
C PRO A 481 -16.25 13.97 14.74
N PHE A 482 -16.67 14.40 15.93
CA PHE A 482 -16.53 13.59 17.13
C PHE A 482 -17.49 12.41 17.14
N ALA A 483 -18.75 12.63 16.68
CA ALA A 483 -19.72 11.55 16.50
C ALA A 483 -19.26 10.55 15.43
N THR A 484 -18.69 11.04 14.32
CA THR A 484 -18.08 10.20 13.27
C THR A 484 -16.92 9.39 13.83
N GLY A 485 -15.99 10.01 14.55
CA GLY A 485 -14.85 9.34 15.15
C GLY A 485 -15.24 8.30 16.21
N LYS A 486 -16.23 8.59 17.05
CA LYS A 486 -16.77 7.61 18.00
C LYS A 486 -17.29 6.36 17.28
N GLN A 487 -18.04 6.54 16.20
CA GLN A 487 -18.53 5.40 15.40
C GLN A 487 -17.40 4.69 14.67
N ALA A 488 -16.42 5.43 14.15
CA ALA A 488 -15.24 4.84 13.49
C ALA A 488 -14.40 4.01 14.47
N PHE A 489 -14.21 4.49 15.70
CA PHE A 489 -13.55 3.72 16.76
C PHE A 489 -14.28 2.41 17.06
N LEU A 490 -15.61 2.46 17.23
CA LEU A 490 -16.42 1.26 17.51
C LEU A 490 -16.37 0.26 16.33
N LEU A 491 -16.45 0.72 15.09
CA LEU A 491 -16.30 -0.12 13.91
C LEU A 491 -14.89 -0.73 13.79
N SER A 492 -13.88 -0.04 14.30
CA SER A 492 -12.50 -0.49 14.25
C SER A 492 -12.07 -1.40 15.40
N LEU A 493 -12.96 -1.74 16.35
CA LEU A 493 -12.61 -2.62 17.48
C LEU A 493 -12.06 -3.98 17.05
N ASN A 494 -12.41 -4.46 15.88
CA ASN A 494 -11.83 -5.67 15.31
C ASN A 494 -10.32 -5.54 15.03
N LYS A 495 -9.77 -4.31 14.86
CA LYS A 495 -8.32 -4.08 14.81
C LYS A 495 -7.63 -4.32 16.17
N ILE A 496 -8.39 -4.32 17.25
CA ILE A 496 -7.89 -4.72 18.57
C ILE A 496 -8.04 -6.24 18.73
N LEU A 497 -9.21 -6.79 18.40
CA LEU A 497 -9.49 -8.21 18.60
C LEU A 497 -8.59 -9.13 17.75
N VAL A 498 -8.36 -8.78 16.49
CA VAL A 498 -7.55 -9.59 15.57
C VAL A 498 -6.09 -9.76 16.05
N PRO A 499 -5.36 -8.68 16.45
CA PRO A 499 -4.00 -8.85 16.97
C PRO A 499 -3.92 -9.65 18.28
N PHE A 500 -4.88 -9.48 19.19
CA PHE A 500 -4.94 -10.36 20.35
C PHE A 500 -5.15 -11.83 19.95
N ALA A 501 -6.04 -12.10 18.97
CA ALA A 501 -6.28 -13.44 18.50
C ALA A 501 -5.01 -14.10 17.94
N PHE A 502 -4.22 -13.42 17.10
CA PHE A 502 -3.02 -14.04 16.53
C PHE A 502 -1.83 -14.09 17.52
N VAL A 503 -1.77 -13.22 18.54
CA VAL A 503 -0.76 -13.35 19.60
C VAL A 503 -1.02 -14.61 20.43
N PHE A 504 -2.28 -14.88 20.81
CA PHE A 504 -2.64 -16.10 21.55
C PHE A 504 -2.74 -17.35 20.66
N SER A 505 -2.95 -17.18 19.37
CA SER A 505 -3.04 -18.26 18.37
C SER A 505 -2.15 -17.97 17.17
N PRO A 506 -0.83 -18.15 17.26
CA PRO A 506 0.11 -17.83 16.18
C PRO A 506 -0.14 -18.58 14.86
N GLY A 507 -0.94 -19.65 14.90
CA GLY A 507 -1.41 -20.37 13.71
C GLY A 507 -2.20 -19.48 12.73
N ILE A 508 -2.83 -18.41 13.22
CA ILE A 508 -3.52 -17.42 12.39
C ILE A 508 -2.56 -16.69 11.44
N LEU A 509 -1.29 -16.54 11.82
CA LEU A 509 -0.27 -15.92 10.98
C LEU A 509 0.31 -16.88 9.92
N LEU A 510 -0.18 -18.11 9.83
CA LEU A 510 0.28 -19.13 8.87
C LEU A 510 1.80 -19.37 8.91
N LEU A 511 2.46 -19.10 10.05
CA LEU A 511 3.88 -19.28 10.24
C LEU A 511 4.23 -20.76 10.20
N ARG A 512 5.33 -21.11 9.53
CA ARG A 512 5.83 -22.50 9.48
C ARG A 512 6.26 -22.94 10.87
N THR A 513 6.16 -24.26 11.14
CA THR A 513 6.50 -24.89 12.43
C THR A 513 7.95 -24.67 12.86
N ARG A 514 8.84 -24.28 11.95
CA ARG A 514 10.26 -23.97 12.25
C ARG A 514 10.39 -22.64 13.01
N ASP A 515 9.52 -21.67 12.72
CA ASP A 515 9.49 -20.37 13.40
C ASP A 515 8.76 -20.45 14.76
N ARG A 516 8.02 -21.56 15.00
CA ARG A 516 7.38 -21.84 16.29
C ARG A 516 8.38 -22.34 17.36
N LYS A 517 9.53 -22.91 16.95
CA LYS A 517 10.52 -23.47 17.88
C LYS A 517 11.48 -22.44 18.46
N SER A 518 11.48 -21.21 17.99
CA SER A 518 12.16 -20.07 18.63
C SER A 518 11.35 -19.48 19.79
N VAL A 519 10.24 -20.09 20.17
CA VAL A 519 9.26 -19.65 21.16
C VAL A 519 9.17 -20.62 22.36
N VAL A 520 10.16 -21.51 22.53
CA VAL A 520 10.30 -22.34 23.76
C VAL A 520 11.69 -22.18 24.30
#